data_d96e971ea6f1837098da2d6cba2e72fc
#
_entry.id   d96e971ea6f1837098da2d6cba2e72fc
#
_cell.length_a   1.000
_cell.length_b   1.000
_cell.length_c   1.000
_cell.angle_alpha   90.00
_cell.angle_beta   90.00
_cell.angle_gamma   90.00
#
_symmetry.space_group_name_H-M   'P 1'
#
loop_
_entity.id
_entity.type
_entity.pdbx_description
1 polymer ?
#
loop_
_entity_poly.entity_id
_entity_poly.type
_entity_poly.pdbx_seq_one_letter_code
_entity_poly.pdbx_strand_id
1 'polypeptide(L)'
;MLHEFLSSNRAAIIARTRQKVAARPTPRATEEELATGIPLFLDQLIDSLRPSHGPSGAIARSAAEHGRNLLKRGFTVAQVVHDYGGVCQAVTELADESKASITAVEFQTFNGCLDDAIAQAVTEYGQQRERTLTEDGRARSGELAHELRNALGAAMLAFETITTGSVGPRGSTAALLGRSLRRLSDLIDSSVAQVRLEAGVRAPERVSVQEFIEEVEVGASMEASARGFTLAVSTGEPGVDVTADRQLLAAAVANVLQNAFKFSRPKGHVSLKTSSTGDRVLIQVEDECGGLPPGKAEELFRRFEQRGHDRTGLGLGLSISRTSVEADGGHIRVQDLPGTGCVFTIDLPRLPPR
;
A
#
# COMPACT_ATOMS: atom_id res chain seq x y z
N MET A 1 19.70 -11.85 -44.87
CA MET A 1 18.81 -12.50 -43.87
C MET A 1 18.47 -11.50 -42.79
N LEU A 2 17.25 -11.55 -42.22
CA LEU A 2 16.76 -10.55 -41.29
C LEU A 2 17.69 -10.35 -40.06
N HIS A 3 18.21 -11.43 -39.49
CA HIS A 3 19.13 -11.34 -38.34
C HIS A 3 20.43 -10.58 -38.64
N GLU A 4 20.93 -10.66 -39.87
CA GLU A 4 22.10 -9.89 -40.32
C GLU A 4 21.76 -8.41 -40.47
N PHE A 5 20.58 -8.12 -41.02
CA PHE A 5 20.06 -6.75 -41.10
C PHE A 5 19.97 -6.11 -39.73
N LEU A 6 19.35 -6.81 -38.77
CA LEU A 6 19.22 -6.32 -37.37
C LEU A 6 20.59 -6.13 -36.70
N SER A 7 21.50 -7.10 -36.88
CA SER A 7 22.86 -7.02 -36.32
C SER A 7 23.66 -5.84 -36.91
N SER A 8 23.62 -5.66 -38.20
CA SER A 8 24.34 -4.57 -38.90
C SER A 8 23.78 -3.20 -38.57
N ASN A 9 22.50 -3.10 -38.26
CA ASN A 9 21.81 -1.85 -37.99
C ASN A 9 21.48 -1.66 -36.48
N ARG A 10 22.06 -2.47 -35.61
CA ARG A 10 21.77 -2.51 -34.17
C ARG A 10 21.78 -1.11 -33.52
N ALA A 11 22.82 -0.34 -33.73
CA ALA A 11 22.98 0.99 -33.15
C ALA A 11 21.88 1.97 -33.64
N ALA A 12 21.53 1.92 -34.91
CA ALA A 12 20.49 2.76 -35.50
C ALA A 12 19.10 2.38 -34.97
N ILE A 13 18.79 1.09 -34.85
CA ILE A 13 17.53 0.59 -34.28
C ILE A 13 17.39 1.03 -32.80
N ILE A 14 18.43 0.86 -32.01
CA ILE A 14 18.42 1.30 -30.60
C ILE A 14 18.20 2.81 -30.51
N ALA A 15 18.89 3.61 -31.31
CA ALA A 15 18.75 5.07 -31.27
C ALA A 15 17.31 5.51 -31.62
N ARG A 16 16.72 4.93 -32.67
CA ARG A 16 15.34 5.22 -33.08
C ARG A 16 14.31 4.77 -32.02
N THR A 17 14.47 3.57 -31.51
CA THR A 17 13.59 3.06 -30.46
C THR A 17 13.64 3.95 -29.23
N ARG A 18 14.83 4.36 -28.78
CA ARG A 18 15.00 5.31 -27.67
C ARG A 18 14.28 6.63 -27.91
N GLN A 19 14.39 7.17 -29.13
CA GLN A 19 13.70 8.42 -29.49
C GLN A 19 12.17 8.26 -29.43
N LYS A 20 11.64 7.14 -29.95
CA LYS A 20 10.20 6.84 -29.91
C LYS A 20 9.69 6.67 -28.47
N VAL A 21 10.40 5.89 -27.67
CA VAL A 21 10.07 5.62 -26.27
C VAL A 21 10.18 6.90 -25.44
N ALA A 22 11.20 7.73 -25.67
CA ALA A 22 11.33 9.02 -24.99
C ALA A 22 10.23 10.02 -25.34
N ALA A 23 9.69 9.97 -26.57
CA ALA A 23 8.58 10.82 -27.03
C ALA A 23 7.20 10.33 -26.54
N ARG A 24 7.11 9.18 -25.92
CA ARG A 24 5.87 8.59 -25.43
C ARG A 24 5.23 9.46 -24.31
N PRO A 25 3.97 9.89 -24.44
CA PRO A 25 3.34 10.75 -23.45
C PRO A 25 3.02 10.02 -22.14
N THR A 26 2.61 8.73 -22.23
CA THR A 26 2.20 7.92 -21.07
C THR A 26 2.37 6.42 -21.40
N PRO A 27 3.00 5.63 -20.51
CA PRO A 27 3.80 6.06 -19.36
C PRO A 27 5.13 6.71 -19.81
N ARG A 28 5.62 7.69 -19.05
CA ARG A 28 6.89 8.37 -19.38
C ARG A 28 8.06 7.40 -19.29
N ALA A 29 9.00 7.52 -20.22
CA ALA A 29 10.21 6.73 -20.22
C ALA A 29 11.12 7.07 -19.03
N THR A 30 11.75 6.04 -18.46
CA THR A 30 12.81 6.22 -17.46
C THR A 30 14.19 6.13 -18.11
N GLU A 31 15.21 6.74 -17.51
CA GLU A 31 16.58 6.63 -18.01
C GLU A 31 17.07 5.18 -18.08
N GLU A 32 16.69 4.36 -17.13
CA GLU A 32 17.05 2.95 -17.05
C GLU A 32 16.40 2.12 -18.16
N GLU A 33 15.12 2.40 -18.50
CA GLU A 33 14.42 1.81 -19.65
C GLU A 33 15.18 2.08 -20.94
N LEU A 34 15.56 3.31 -21.16
CA LEU A 34 16.29 3.72 -22.36
C LEU A 34 17.73 3.18 -22.42
N ALA A 35 18.39 3.05 -21.25
CA ALA A 35 19.79 2.64 -21.22
C ALA A 35 19.98 1.12 -21.34
N THR A 36 19.11 0.32 -20.74
CA THR A 36 19.34 -1.12 -20.54
C THR A 36 18.28 -2.00 -21.20
N GLY A 37 16.99 -1.65 -21.10
CA GLY A 37 15.89 -2.51 -21.56
C GLY A 37 15.90 -2.75 -23.07
N ILE A 38 15.95 -1.68 -23.85
CA ILE A 38 15.90 -1.73 -25.32
C ILE A 38 17.08 -2.48 -25.94
N PRO A 39 18.37 -2.21 -25.56
CA PRO A 39 19.50 -2.95 -26.10
C PRO A 39 19.44 -4.45 -25.81
N LEU A 40 19.10 -4.82 -24.58
CA LEU A 40 19.02 -6.21 -24.16
C LEU A 40 17.97 -6.97 -24.96
N PHE A 41 16.79 -6.38 -25.11
CA PHE A 41 15.72 -7.00 -25.90
C PHE A 41 16.11 -7.19 -27.37
N LEU A 42 16.72 -6.18 -28.00
CA LEU A 42 17.14 -6.30 -29.39
C LEU A 42 18.20 -7.39 -29.61
N ASP A 43 19.16 -7.53 -28.68
CA ASP A 43 20.17 -8.59 -28.73
C ASP A 43 19.54 -9.99 -28.67
N GLN A 44 18.59 -10.17 -27.76
CA GLN A 44 17.85 -11.41 -27.62
C GLN A 44 17.01 -11.74 -28.84
N LEU A 45 16.40 -10.74 -29.47
CA LEU A 45 15.66 -10.90 -30.71
C LEU A 45 16.57 -11.31 -31.85
N ILE A 46 17.75 -10.69 -32.02
CA ILE A 46 18.75 -11.05 -33.00
C ILE A 46 19.21 -12.50 -32.86
N ASP A 47 19.51 -12.91 -31.62
CA ASP A 47 19.94 -14.28 -31.33
C ASP A 47 18.85 -15.31 -31.64
N SER A 48 17.60 -14.96 -31.39
CA SER A 48 16.44 -15.82 -31.63
C SER A 48 16.14 -16.03 -33.11
N LEU A 49 16.51 -15.07 -33.97
CA LEU A 49 16.31 -15.13 -35.42
C LEU A 49 17.47 -15.85 -36.15
N ARG A 50 18.49 -16.29 -35.43
CA ARG A 50 19.61 -17.04 -36.03
C ARG A 50 19.20 -18.48 -36.40
N PRO A 51 19.60 -19.03 -37.55
CA PRO A 51 19.20 -20.36 -37.97
C PRO A 51 19.64 -21.52 -37.06
N SER A 52 20.64 -21.28 -36.20
CA SER A 52 21.20 -22.28 -35.28
C SER A 52 20.39 -22.51 -34.00
N HIS A 53 19.42 -21.68 -33.71
CA HIS A 53 18.55 -21.82 -32.57
C HIS A 53 17.17 -22.27 -33.03
N GLY A 54 16.76 -23.49 -32.68
CA GLY A 54 15.43 -24.01 -33.01
C GLY A 54 14.32 -23.07 -32.49
N PRO A 55 13.16 -23.01 -33.18
CA PRO A 55 12.12 -22.04 -32.92
C PRO A 55 11.51 -22.22 -31.51
N SER A 56 11.17 -21.15 -30.86
CA SER A 56 10.27 -20.95 -29.69
C SER A 56 10.85 -21.04 -28.27
N GLY A 57 11.66 -22.01 -27.92
CA GLY A 57 12.02 -22.20 -26.52
C GLY A 57 13.02 -21.19 -25.93
N ALA A 58 13.93 -20.66 -26.75
CA ALA A 58 14.94 -19.69 -26.31
C ALA A 58 14.36 -18.28 -26.19
N ILE A 59 13.49 -17.88 -27.11
CA ILE A 59 12.79 -16.59 -27.10
C ILE A 59 11.89 -16.50 -25.86
N ALA A 60 11.10 -17.54 -25.59
CA ALA A 60 10.19 -17.56 -24.46
C ALA A 60 10.92 -17.43 -23.10
N ARG A 61 12.05 -18.15 -22.94
CA ARG A 61 12.87 -18.03 -21.71
C ARG A 61 13.49 -16.65 -21.55
N SER A 62 14.01 -16.09 -22.62
CA SER A 62 14.63 -14.77 -22.64
C SER A 62 13.61 -13.66 -22.36
N ALA A 63 12.43 -13.75 -22.99
CA ALA A 63 11.33 -12.80 -22.75
C ALA A 63 10.77 -12.89 -21.32
N ALA A 64 10.66 -14.10 -20.75
CA ALA A 64 10.26 -14.29 -19.35
C ALA A 64 11.27 -13.67 -18.38
N GLU A 65 12.57 -13.86 -18.65
CA GLU A 65 13.61 -13.24 -17.83
C GLU A 65 13.59 -11.71 -17.94
N HIS A 66 13.38 -11.18 -19.13
CA HIS A 66 13.20 -9.75 -19.35
C HIS A 66 12.01 -9.20 -18.59
N GLY A 67 10.84 -9.85 -18.69
CA GLY A 67 9.63 -9.47 -17.93
C GLY A 67 9.85 -9.46 -16.43
N ARG A 68 10.53 -10.47 -15.86
CA ARG A 68 10.91 -10.51 -14.43
C ARG A 68 11.83 -9.36 -14.04
N ASN A 69 12.84 -9.07 -14.88
CA ASN A 69 13.80 -8.00 -14.60
C ASN A 69 13.14 -6.63 -14.62
N LEU A 70 12.23 -6.39 -15.56
CA LEU A 70 11.48 -5.14 -15.64
C LEU A 70 10.54 -4.97 -14.43
N LEU A 71 9.84 -6.04 -14.00
CA LEU A 71 9.00 -5.98 -12.80
C LEU A 71 9.81 -5.62 -11.54
N LYS A 72 10.96 -6.28 -11.32
CA LYS A 72 11.86 -5.99 -10.18
C LYS A 72 12.33 -4.54 -10.15
N ARG A 73 12.43 -3.90 -11.31
CA ARG A 73 12.82 -2.50 -11.49
C ARG A 73 11.63 -1.53 -11.44
N GLY A 74 10.41 -2.03 -11.19
CA GLY A 74 9.21 -1.20 -11.04
C GLY A 74 8.53 -0.76 -12.35
N PHE A 75 8.87 -1.38 -13.50
CA PHE A 75 8.21 -1.09 -14.78
C PHE A 75 6.77 -1.64 -14.78
N THR A 76 5.89 -0.94 -15.48
CA THR A 76 4.51 -1.37 -15.70
C THR A 76 4.40 -2.28 -16.93
N VAL A 77 3.34 -3.10 -17.00
CA VAL A 77 3.03 -3.90 -18.18
C VAL A 77 2.95 -3.06 -19.46
N ALA A 78 2.35 -1.86 -19.35
CA ALA A 78 2.24 -0.95 -20.50
C ALA A 78 3.61 -0.51 -21.02
N GLN A 79 4.58 -0.23 -20.15
CA GLN A 79 5.95 0.10 -20.55
C GLN A 79 6.59 -1.08 -21.29
N VAL A 80 6.46 -2.30 -20.75
CA VAL A 80 6.99 -3.51 -21.38
C VAL A 80 6.45 -3.68 -22.81
N VAL A 81 5.13 -3.61 -22.99
CA VAL A 81 4.50 -3.76 -24.32
C VAL A 81 4.91 -2.64 -25.28
N HIS A 82 5.00 -1.40 -24.82
CA HIS A 82 5.41 -0.28 -25.65
C HIS A 82 6.87 -0.36 -26.11
N ASP A 83 7.77 -0.90 -25.30
CA ASP A 83 9.18 -1.07 -25.67
C ASP A 83 9.31 -2.06 -26.83
N TYR A 84 8.60 -3.18 -26.77
CA TYR A 84 8.54 -4.16 -27.87
C TYR A 84 7.96 -3.54 -29.15
N GLY A 85 6.87 -2.79 -29.04
CA GLY A 85 6.27 -2.08 -30.18
C GLY A 85 7.19 -1.02 -30.78
N GLY A 86 7.94 -0.31 -29.95
CA GLY A 86 8.94 0.68 -30.36
C GLY A 86 10.07 0.07 -31.20
N VAL A 87 10.56 -1.11 -30.82
CA VAL A 87 11.56 -1.87 -31.60
C VAL A 87 10.98 -2.29 -32.94
N CYS A 88 9.76 -2.83 -32.99
CA CYS A 88 9.10 -3.23 -34.21
C CYS A 88 9.00 -2.07 -35.21
N GLN A 89 8.53 -0.91 -34.76
CA GLN A 89 8.42 0.28 -35.60
C GLN A 89 9.77 0.77 -36.11
N ALA A 90 10.81 0.80 -35.25
CA ALA A 90 12.15 1.24 -35.65
C ALA A 90 12.78 0.32 -36.72
N VAL A 91 12.56 -0.99 -36.57
CA VAL A 91 13.04 -1.98 -37.58
C VAL A 91 12.32 -1.81 -38.89
N THR A 92 10.99 -1.67 -38.89
CA THR A 92 10.18 -1.52 -40.10
C THR A 92 10.55 -0.24 -40.87
N GLU A 93 10.67 0.89 -40.17
CA GLU A 93 11.07 2.17 -40.80
C GLU A 93 12.46 2.12 -41.39
N LEU A 94 13.42 1.52 -40.68
CA LEU A 94 14.78 1.42 -41.17
C LEU A 94 14.91 0.46 -42.37
N ALA A 95 14.12 -0.62 -42.38
CA ALA A 95 14.06 -1.55 -43.52
C ALA A 95 13.49 -0.87 -44.75
N ASP A 96 12.45 -0.06 -44.63
CA ASP A 96 11.85 0.70 -45.72
C ASP A 96 12.84 1.75 -46.29
N GLU A 97 13.43 2.56 -45.40
CA GLU A 97 14.43 3.58 -45.81
C GLU A 97 15.64 3.01 -46.53
N SER A 98 16.16 1.89 -46.05
CA SER A 98 17.32 1.22 -46.65
C SER A 98 16.98 0.35 -47.84
N LYS A 99 15.69 0.24 -48.19
CA LYS A 99 15.16 -0.68 -49.22
C LYS A 99 15.68 -2.12 -49.02
N ALA A 100 15.71 -2.55 -47.76
CA ALA A 100 16.21 -3.88 -47.44
C ALA A 100 15.30 -4.97 -48.04
N SER A 101 15.92 -5.98 -48.64
CA SER A 101 15.19 -7.10 -49.20
C SER A 101 14.75 -8.10 -48.09
N ILE A 102 13.84 -7.68 -47.23
CA ILE A 102 13.22 -8.53 -46.22
C ILE A 102 12.01 -9.20 -46.88
N THR A 103 11.98 -10.52 -46.87
CA THR A 103 10.86 -11.28 -47.43
C THR A 103 9.64 -11.24 -46.47
N ALA A 104 8.45 -11.46 -47.03
CA ALA A 104 7.23 -11.56 -46.23
C ALA A 104 7.32 -12.66 -45.16
N VAL A 105 8.01 -13.77 -45.47
CA VAL A 105 8.22 -14.87 -44.51
C VAL A 105 9.13 -14.45 -43.34
N GLU A 106 10.23 -13.74 -43.63
CA GLU A 106 11.13 -13.23 -42.60
C GLU A 106 10.42 -12.21 -41.70
N PHE A 107 9.59 -11.35 -42.29
CA PHE A 107 8.80 -10.37 -41.53
C PHE A 107 7.72 -11.03 -40.67
N GLN A 108 7.07 -12.09 -41.19
CA GLN A 108 6.12 -12.88 -40.42
C GLN A 108 6.80 -13.59 -39.23
N THR A 109 7.98 -14.15 -39.45
CA THR A 109 8.77 -14.78 -38.36
C THR A 109 9.15 -13.75 -37.30
N PHE A 110 9.58 -12.56 -37.72
CA PHE A 110 9.91 -11.46 -36.81
C PHE A 110 8.72 -11.04 -35.94
N ASN A 111 7.54 -10.84 -36.55
CA ASN A 111 6.34 -10.49 -35.79
C ASN A 111 5.92 -11.61 -34.82
N GLY A 112 5.98 -12.87 -35.27
CA GLY A 112 5.72 -14.00 -34.37
C GLY A 112 6.65 -14.04 -33.18
N CYS A 113 7.94 -13.76 -33.35
CA CYS A 113 8.90 -13.66 -32.25
C CYS A 113 8.56 -12.51 -31.28
N LEU A 114 8.09 -11.37 -31.80
CA LEU A 114 7.67 -10.24 -30.95
C LEU A 114 6.41 -10.58 -30.18
N ASP A 115 5.40 -11.17 -30.81
CA ASP A 115 4.15 -11.56 -30.19
C ASP A 115 4.40 -12.58 -29.07
N ASP A 116 5.22 -13.61 -29.32
CA ASP A 116 5.62 -14.59 -28.31
C ASP A 116 6.38 -13.93 -27.15
N ALA A 117 7.28 -13.00 -27.43
CA ALA A 117 8.04 -12.28 -26.42
C ALA A 117 7.13 -11.40 -25.54
N ILE A 118 6.20 -10.68 -26.16
CA ILE A 118 5.20 -9.86 -25.43
C ILE A 118 4.32 -10.75 -24.55
N ALA A 119 3.76 -11.81 -25.13
CA ALA A 119 2.88 -12.73 -24.40
C ALA A 119 3.60 -13.36 -23.19
N GLN A 120 4.84 -13.79 -23.37
CA GLN A 120 5.63 -14.40 -22.30
C GLN A 120 6.03 -13.37 -21.23
N ALA A 121 6.46 -12.17 -21.62
CA ALA A 121 6.84 -11.13 -20.68
C ALA A 121 5.64 -10.67 -19.82
N VAL A 122 4.47 -10.50 -20.43
CA VAL A 122 3.24 -10.11 -19.73
C VAL A 122 2.75 -11.23 -18.80
N THR A 123 2.82 -12.49 -19.26
CA THR A 123 2.43 -13.66 -18.44
C THR A 123 3.33 -13.78 -17.21
N GLU A 124 4.63 -13.71 -17.38
CA GLU A 124 5.60 -13.81 -16.28
C GLU A 124 5.46 -12.63 -15.30
N TYR A 125 5.23 -11.42 -15.83
CA TYR A 125 4.94 -10.24 -15.02
C TYR A 125 3.70 -10.47 -14.15
N GLY A 126 2.61 -10.98 -14.73
CA GLY A 126 1.37 -11.28 -14.02
C GLY A 126 1.57 -12.32 -12.91
N GLN A 127 2.22 -13.44 -13.24
CA GLN A 127 2.52 -14.51 -12.28
C GLN A 127 3.42 -14.04 -11.13
N GLN A 128 4.44 -13.27 -11.43
CA GLN A 128 5.34 -12.75 -10.40
C GLN A 128 4.63 -11.77 -9.46
N ARG A 129 3.77 -10.91 -10.02
CA ARG A 129 2.94 -9.99 -9.21
C ARG A 129 1.98 -10.75 -8.30
N GLU A 130 1.33 -11.80 -8.82
CA GLU A 130 0.45 -12.64 -8.03
C GLU A 130 1.20 -13.39 -6.91
N ARG A 131 2.39 -13.94 -7.20
CA ARG A 131 3.27 -14.56 -6.19
C ARG A 131 3.64 -13.59 -5.09
N THR A 132 4.08 -12.37 -5.46
CA THR A 132 4.46 -11.34 -4.48
C THR A 132 3.28 -10.98 -3.57
N LEU A 133 2.08 -10.79 -4.14
CA LEU A 133 0.86 -10.52 -3.36
C LEU A 133 0.49 -11.68 -2.42
N THR A 134 0.67 -12.93 -2.88
CA THR A 134 0.38 -14.13 -2.08
C THR A 134 1.41 -14.34 -0.98
N GLU A 135 2.69 -14.12 -1.23
CA GLU A 135 3.77 -14.22 -0.25
C GLU A 135 3.63 -13.16 0.83
N ASP A 136 3.34 -11.92 0.45
CA ASP A 136 3.04 -10.83 1.38
C ASP A 136 1.81 -11.15 2.24
N GLY A 137 0.75 -11.72 1.66
CA GLY A 137 -0.44 -12.15 2.39
C GLY A 137 -0.15 -13.27 3.39
N ARG A 138 0.65 -14.26 3.01
CA ARG A 138 1.07 -15.37 3.90
C ARG A 138 1.97 -14.89 5.04
N ALA A 139 2.93 -14.03 4.77
CA ALA A 139 3.81 -13.45 5.78
C ALA A 139 3.01 -12.67 6.83
N ARG A 140 2.05 -11.83 6.38
CA ARG A 140 1.15 -11.07 7.25
C ARG A 140 0.28 -11.97 8.12
N SER A 141 -0.31 -13.01 7.53
CA SER A 141 -1.14 -13.97 8.27
C SER A 141 -0.32 -14.72 9.32
N GLY A 142 0.94 -15.05 9.03
CA GLY A 142 1.86 -15.70 9.96
C GLY A 142 2.21 -14.80 11.14
N GLU A 143 2.52 -13.52 10.89
CA GLU A 143 2.84 -12.54 11.93
C GLU A 143 1.64 -12.28 12.84
N LEU A 144 0.45 -12.07 12.25
CA LEU A 144 -0.79 -11.92 13.00
C LEU A 144 -1.08 -13.12 13.89
N ALA A 145 -0.97 -14.35 13.34
CA ALA A 145 -1.21 -15.57 14.10
C ALA A 145 -0.22 -15.72 15.27
N HIS A 146 1.04 -15.29 15.09
CA HIS A 146 2.04 -15.29 16.14
C HIS A 146 1.70 -14.29 17.25
N GLU A 147 1.29 -13.08 16.91
CA GLU A 147 0.88 -12.05 17.87
C GLU A 147 -0.39 -12.44 18.65
N LEU A 148 -1.39 -12.99 17.95
CA LEU A 148 -2.61 -13.49 18.60
C LEU A 148 -2.27 -14.61 19.61
N ARG A 149 -1.42 -15.56 19.22
CA ARG A 149 -0.99 -16.67 20.10
C ARG A 149 -0.24 -16.15 21.33
N ASN A 150 0.64 -15.17 21.16
CA ASN A 150 1.40 -14.58 22.26
C ASN A 150 0.47 -13.83 23.24
N ALA A 151 -0.45 -13.02 22.74
CA ALA A 151 -1.41 -12.29 23.57
C ALA A 151 -2.36 -13.24 24.31
N LEU A 152 -2.85 -14.28 23.64
CA LEU A 152 -3.69 -15.32 24.24
C LEU A 152 -2.93 -16.10 25.32
N GLY A 153 -1.70 -16.52 25.04
CA GLY A 153 -0.86 -17.24 25.99
C GLY A 153 -0.60 -16.44 27.28
N ALA A 154 -0.30 -15.15 27.14
CA ALA A 154 -0.14 -14.25 28.28
C ALA A 154 -1.44 -14.05 29.05
N ALA A 155 -2.58 -13.96 28.38
CA ALA A 155 -3.89 -13.85 29.03
C ALA A 155 -4.25 -15.14 29.80
N MET A 156 -4.03 -16.31 29.19
CA MET A 156 -4.28 -17.61 29.84
C MET A 156 -3.41 -17.80 31.06
N LEU A 157 -2.11 -17.52 30.98
CA LEU A 157 -1.19 -17.65 32.10
C LEU A 157 -1.57 -16.70 33.27
N ALA A 158 -1.93 -15.46 32.94
CA ALA A 158 -2.39 -14.51 33.96
C ALA A 158 -3.71 -14.95 34.61
N PHE A 159 -4.65 -15.48 33.82
CA PHE A 159 -5.91 -16.02 34.31
C PHE A 159 -5.68 -17.24 35.24
N GLU A 160 -4.86 -18.20 34.83
CA GLU A 160 -4.52 -19.39 35.62
C GLU A 160 -3.85 -18.99 36.96
N THR A 161 -2.92 -18.03 36.94
CA THR A 161 -2.26 -17.53 38.14
C THR A 161 -3.25 -16.89 39.13
N ILE A 162 -4.29 -16.21 38.64
CA ILE A 162 -5.36 -15.65 39.45
C ILE A 162 -6.25 -16.76 40.02
N THR A 163 -6.67 -17.71 39.18
CA THR A 163 -7.62 -18.76 39.57
C THR A 163 -7.02 -19.80 40.51
N THR A 164 -5.72 -20.05 40.45
CA THR A 164 -5.01 -20.93 41.38
C THR A 164 -4.77 -20.27 42.76
N GLY A 165 -5.16 -19.00 42.92
CA GLY A 165 -5.02 -18.28 44.18
C GLY A 165 -3.60 -17.85 44.49
N SER A 166 -2.66 -18.02 43.57
CA SER A 166 -1.25 -17.64 43.75
C SER A 166 -1.05 -16.14 43.86
N VAL A 167 -1.99 -15.35 43.28
CA VAL A 167 -2.01 -13.89 43.36
C VAL A 167 -3.45 -13.38 43.46
N GLY A 168 -3.64 -12.25 44.12
CA GLY A 168 -4.97 -11.64 44.27
C GLY A 168 -5.54 -11.11 42.94
N PRO A 169 -6.88 -10.96 42.84
CA PRO A 169 -7.55 -10.50 41.63
C PRO A 169 -7.29 -9.01 41.31
N ARG A 170 -6.53 -8.34 42.15
CA ARG A 170 -6.10 -6.94 41.99
C ARG A 170 -4.57 -6.89 42.03
N GLY A 171 -3.92 -6.39 40.99
CA GLY A 171 -2.46 -6.29 40.93
C GLY A 171 -1.90 -6.41 39.52
N SER A 172 -0.61 -6.63 39.42
CA SER A 172 0.13 -6.71 38.16
C SER A 172 -0.39 -7.81 37.21
N THR A 173 -0.80 -8.96 37.76
CA THR A 173 -1.32 -10.10 36.98
C THR A 173 -2.68 -9.81 36.37
N ALA A 174 -3.61 -9.17 37.14
CA ALA A 174 -4.88 -8.75 36.58
C ALA A 174 -4.72 -7.63 35.55
N ALA A 175 -3.77 -6.72 35.76
CA ALA A 175 -3.41 -5.72 34.78
C ALA A 175 -2.80 -6.34 33.49
N LEU A 176 -2.00 -7.39 33.64
CA LEU A 176 -1.46 -8.14 32.48
C LEU A 176 -2.59 -8.82 31.69
N LEU A 177 -3.49 -9.51 32.36
CA LEU A 177 -4.67 -10.13 31.75
C LEU A 177 -5.48 -9.10 30.94
N GLY A 178 -5.81 -7.97 31.58
CA GLY A 178 -6.57 -6.89 30.92
C GLY A 178 -5.84 -6.30 29.71
N ARG A 179 -4.52 -6.12 29.77
CA ARG A 179 -3.73 -5.67 28.61
C ARG A 179 -3.72 -6.69 27.49
N SER A 180 -3.56 -7.97 27.81
CA SER A 180 -3.51 -9.05 26.80
C SER A 180 -4.86 -9.22 26.10
N LEU A 181 -5.97 -9.12 26.83
CA LEU A 181 -7.32 -9.19 26.24
C LEU A 181 -7.61 -7.99 25.34
N ARG A 182 -7.24 -6.77 25.74
CA ARG A 182 -7.37 -5.59 24.89
C ARG A 182 -6.53 -5.74 23.61
N ARG A 183 -5.29 -6.17 23.74
CA ARG A 183 -4.42 -6.42 22.57
C ARG A 183 -5.03 -7.43 21.59
N LEU A 184 -5.66 -8.50 22.11
CA LEU A 184 -6.38 -9.46 21.28
C LEU A 184 -7.54 -8.81 20.52
N SER A 185 -8.35 -8.00 21.19
CA SER A 185 -9.44 -7.24 20.57
C SER A 185 -8.91 -6.34 19.45
N ASP A 186 -7.89 -5.52 19.74
CA ASP A 186 -7.29 -4.60 18.76
C ASP A 186 -6.75 -5.34 17.51
N LEU A 187 -6.12 -6.51 17.71
CA LEU A 187 -5.61 -7.33 16.61
C LEU A 187 -6.75 -7.91 15.75
N ILE A 188 -7.82 -8.36 16.38
CA ILE A 188 -9.00 -8.88 15.67
C ILE A 188 -9.67 -7.77 14.88
N ASP A 189 -9.93 -6.62 15.50
CA ASP A 189 -10.60 -5.48 14.86
C ASP A 189 -9.80 -4.96 13.67
N SER A 190 -8.48 -4.84 13.83
CA SER A 190 -7.57 -4.45 12.75
C SER A 190 -7.58 -5.45 11.58
N SER A 191 -7.63 -6.76 11.91
CA SER A 191 -7.65 -7.82 10.89
C SER A 191 -8.96 -7.85 10.13
N VAL A 192 -10.08 -7.68 10.82
CA VAL A 192 -11.42 -7.63 10.20
C VAL A 192 -11.51 -6.39 9.28
N ALA A 193 -11.06 -5.23 9.74
CA ALA A 193 -11.03 -4.02 8.92
C ALA A 193 -10.17 -4.21 7.66
N GLN A 194 -8.99 -4.81 7.80
CA GLN A 194 -8.11 -5.08 6.66
C GLN A 194 -8.75 -6.05 5.65
N VAL A 195 -9.32 -7.17 6.10
CA VAL A 195 -9.97 -8.15 5.22
C VAL A 195 -11.13 -7.51 4.47
N ARG A 196 -11.95 -6.68 5.13
CA ARG A 196 -13.07 -5.96 4.48
C ARG A 196 -12.57 -5.00 3.41
N LEU A 197 -11.51 -4.24 3.69
CA LEU A 197 -10.91 -3.32 2.71
C LEU A 197 -10.31 -4.06 1.51
N GLU A 198 -9.58 -5.16 1.72
CA GLU A 198 -8.98 -5.96 0.66
C GLU A 198 -10.03 -6.68 -0.20
N ALA A 199 -11.13 -7.13 0.40
CA ALA A 199 -12.27 -7.73 -0.30
C ALA A 199 -13.17 -6.71 -1.01
N GLY A 200 -12.92 -5.40 -0.85
CA GLY A 200 -13.80 -4.35 -1.38
C GLY A 200 -15.19 -4.33 -0.74
N VAL A 201 -15.37 -5.03 0.40
CA VAL A 201 -16.65 -5.09 1.11
C VAL A 201 -16.82 -3.84 1.94
N ARG A 202 -17.61 -2.90 1.42
CA ARG A 202 -17.92 -1.62 2.07
C ARG A 202 -19.43 -1.46 2.17
N ALA A 203 -19.88 -0.88 3.25
CA ALA A 203 -21.27 -0.52 3.49
C ALA A 203 -21.38 0.98 3.82
N PRO A 204 -21.12 1.87 2.83
CA PRO A 204 -21.22 3.31 3.08
C PRO A 204 -22.67 3.68 3.39
N GLU A 205 -22.86 4.40 4.47
CA GLU A 205 -24.15 4.91 4.92
C GLU A 205 -24.04 6.39 5.29
N ARG A 206 -25.19 7.04 5.46
CA ARG A 206 -25.22 8.40 5.97
C ARG A 206 -24.99 8.37 7.48
N VAL A 207 -23.91 8.97 7.91
CA VAL A 207 -23.48 9.01 9.31
C VAL A 207 -23.62 10.42 9.85
N SER A 208 -24.44 10.59 10.90
CA SER A 208 -24.48 11.82 11.70
C SER A 208 -23.17 11.93 12.49
N VAL A 209 -22.40 12.99 12.23
CA VAL A 209 -21.08 13.18 12.88
C VAL A 209 -21.25 13.34 14.39
N GLN A 210 -22.28 14.03 14.84
CA GLN A 210 -22.53 14.20 16.26
C GLN A 210 -22.79 12.87 16.96
N GLU A 211 -23.75 12.07 16.48
CA GLU A 211 -24.09 10.76 17.08
C GLU A 211 -22.90 9.82 17.03
N PHE A 212 -22.15 9.84 15.95
CA PHE A 212 -20.94 9.04 15.80
C PHE A 212 -19.87 9.39 16.84
N ILE A 213 -19.63 10.68 17.08
CA ILE A 213 -18.64 11.12 18.09
C ILE A 213 -19.12 10.80 19.51
N GLU A 214 -20.42 10.93 19.81
CA GLU A 214 -20.98 10.54 21.09
C GLU A 214 -20.76 9.05 21.39
N GLU A 215 -20.91 8.17 20.40
CA GLU A 215 -20.61 6.74 20.55
C GLU A 215 -19.10 6.48 20.79
N VAL A 216 -18.24 7.12 20.00
CA VAL A 216 -16.78 6.99 20.13
C VAL A 216 -16.33 7.50 21.50
N GLU A 217 -16.92 8.60 22.01
CA GLU A 217 -16.59 9.19 23.29
C GLU A 217 -16.77 8.22 24.46
N VAL A 218 -17.84 7.41 24.44
CA VAL A 218 -18.11 6.43 25.51
C VAL A 218 -16.92 5.48 25.68
N GLY A 219 -16.47 4.84 24.58
CA GLY A 219 -15.33 3.93 24.62
C GLY A 219 -14.02 4.62 24.96
N ALA A 220 -13.75 5.76 24.31
CA ALA A 220 -12.53 6.54 24.49
C ALA A 220 -12.39 7.08 25.92
N SER A 221 -13.49 7.54 26.56
CA SER A 221 -13.49 8.03 27.94
C SER A 221 -13.18 6.93 28.96
N MET A 222 -13.70 5.71 28.74
CA MET A 222 -13.35 4.54 29.55
C MET A 222 -11.87 4.21 29.45
N GLU A 223 -11.31 4.22 28.24
CA GLU A 223 -9.90 3.94 28.01
C GLU A 223 -8.99 5.04 28.59
N ALA A 224 -9.33 6.31 28.36
CA ALA A 224 -8.62 7.45 28.93
C ALA A 224 -8.56 7.34 30.47
N SER A 225 -9.71 7.10 31.13
CA SER A 225 -9.79 6.94 32.58
C SER A 225 -8.94 5.77 33.05
N ALA A 226 -8.98 4.63 32.39
CA ALA A 226 -8.20 3.44 32.75
C ALA A 226 -6.68 3.65 32.65
N ARG A 227 -6.26 4.55 31.76
CA ARG A 227 -4.84 4.93 31.55
C ARG A 227 -4.43 6.19 32.30
N GLY A 228 -5.37 6.88 32.95
CA GLY A 228 -5.13 8.10 33.72
C GLY A 228 -4.97 9.36 32.85
N PHE A 229 -5.53 9.37 31.62
CA PHE A 229 -5.60 10.54 30.78
C PHE A 229 -6.88 11.36 30.99
N THR A 230 -6.81 12.63 30.64
CA THR A 230 -8.00 13.48 30.51
C THR A 230 -8.38 13.58 29.05
N LEU A 231 -9.59 13.12 28.68
CA LEU A 231 -10.14 13.27 27.33
C LEU A 231 -11.13 14.45 27.33
N ALA A 232 -10.90 15.40 26.43
CA ALA A 232 -11.83 16.50 26.17
C ALA A 232 -12.49 16.29 24.80
N VAL A 233 -13.81 16.22 24.75
CA VAL A 233 -14.57 16.06 23.50
C VAL A 233 -15.36 17.32 23.21
N SER A 234 -15.31 17.80 21.97
CA SER A 234 -16.11 18.92 21.49
C SER A 234 -16.66 18.64 20.12
N THR A 235 -17.97 18.68 19.98
CA THR A 235 -18.67 18.56 18.70
C THR A 235 -18.88 19.93 18.08
N GLY A 236 -18.75 20.02 16.76
CA GLY A 236 -19.02 21.23 15.98
C GLY A 236 -20.51 21.49 15.78
N GLU A 237 -20.88 21.99 14.58
CA GLU A 237 -22.26 22.26 14.23
C GLU A 237 -23.13 21.00 14.27
N PRO A 238 -24.37 21.08 14.84
CA PRO A 238 -25.31 19.98 14.78
C PRO A 238 -25.84 19.77 13.37
N GLY A 239 -26.30 18.55 13.06
CA GLY A 239 -26.90 18.22 11.76
C GLY A 239 -25.88 18.10 10.61
N VAL A 240 -24.62 17.90 10.92
CA VAL A 240 -23.56 17.63 9.94
C VAL A 240 -23.46 16.12 9.71
N ASP A 241 -23.60 15.71 8.44
CA ASP A 241 -23.54 14.30 8.02
C ASP A 241 -22.42 14.07 7.01
N VAL A 242 -21.90 12.84 6.99
CA VAL A 242 -20.94 12.34 5.99
C VAL A 242 -21.44 11.03 5.40
N THR A 243 -20.90 10.62 4.23
CA THR A 243 -21.08 9.25 3.72
C THR A 243 -19.84 8.44 4.06
N ALA A 244 -19.97 7.42 4.88
CA ALA A 244 -18.86 6.57 5.29
C ALA A 244 -19.31 5.16 5.67
N ASP A 245 -18.40 4.19 5.60
CA ASP A 245 -18.58 2.93 6.30
C ASP A 245 -18.35 3.18 7.80
N ARG A 246 -19.46 3.19 8.58
CA ARG A 246 -19.44 3.55 10.02
C ARG A 246 -18.43 2.74 10.82
N GLN A 247 -18.29 1.44 10.53
CA GLN A 247 -17.37 0.57 11.27
C GLN A 247 -15.91 0.88 10.93
N LEU A 248 -15.60 1.11 9.65
CA LEU A 248 -14.25 1.48 9.21
C LEU A 248 -13.86 2.87 9.72
N LEU A 249 -14.79 3.81 9.74
CA LEU A 249 -14.56 5.14 10.30
C LEU A 249 -14.33 5.07 11.83
N ALA A 250 -15.12 4.25 12.54
CA ALA A 250 -14.94 4.04 13.97
C ALA A 250 -13.56 3.44 14.30
N ALA A 251 -13.14 2.43 13.52
CA ALA A 251 -11.81 1.84 13.65
C ALA A 251 -10.70 2.88 13.37
N ALA A 252 -10.89 3.74 12.37
CA ALA A 252 -9.92 4.79 12.04
C ALA A 252 -9.76 5.81 13.18
N VAL A 253 -10.86 6.29 13.76
CA VAL A 253 -10.83 7.24 14.88
C VAL A 253 -10.26 6.57 16.14
N ALA A 254 -10.66 5.33 16.44
CA ALA A 254 -10.12 4.55 17.56
C ALA A 254 -8.61 4.37 17.47
N ASN A 255 -8.08 4.02 16.28
CA ASN A 255 -6.63 3.89 16.06
C ASN A 255 -5.87 5.19 16.32
N VAL A 256 -6.44 6.34 15.93
CA VAL A 256 -5.82 7.64 16.19
C VAL A 256 -5.84 7.97 17.68
N LEU A 257 -6.97 7.74 18.37
CA LEU A 257 -7.09 7.93 19.82
C LEU A 257 -6.15 7.03 20.62
N GLN A 258 -6.04 5.75 20.23
CA GLN A 258 -5.11 4.82 20.87
C GLN A 258 -3.65 5.27 20.71
N ASN A 259 -3.28 5.80 19.55
CA ASN A 259 -1.95 6.39 19.34
C ASN A 259 -1.75 7.62 20.22
N ALA A 260 -2.75 8.50 20.33
CA ALA A 260 -2.70 9.65 21.22
C ALA A 260 -2.46 9.22 22.68
N PHE A 261 -3.21 8.23 23.20
CA PHE A 261 -3.00 7.71 24.54
C PHE A 261 -1.68 6.94 24.72
N LYS A 262 -1.16 6.34 23.66
CA LYS A 262 0.11 5.58 23.71
C LYS A 262 1.33 6.48 23.78
N PHE A 263 1.34 7.58 23.03
CA PHE A 263 2.51 8.42 22.86
C PHE A 263 2.48 9.70 23.70
N SER A 264 1.33 10.09 24.25
CA SER A 264 1.22 11.23 25.17
C SER A 264 1.93 10.98 26.50
N ARG A 265 2.31 12.06 27.15
CA ARG A 265 2.90 12.02 28.50
C ARG A 265 1.91 11.44 29.50
N PRO A 266 2.37 10.68 30.50
CA PRO A 266 1.48 10.16 31.55
C PRO A 266 0.66 11.27 32.18
N LYS A 267 -0.63 11.04 32.38
CA LYS A 267 -1.62 12.02 32.90
C LYS A 267 -1.80 13.25 31.99
N GLY A 268 -1.45 13.13 30.71
CA GLY A 268 -1.62 14.19 29.73
C GLY A 268 -3.07 14.39 29.28
N HIS A 269 -3.26 15.36 28.41
CA HIS A 269 -4.55 15.68 27.81
C HIS A 269 -4.60 15.20 26.37
N VAL A 270 -5.73 14.61 26.00
CA VAL A 270 -6.08 14.28 24.62
C VAL A 270 -7.40 14.98 24.31
N SER A 271 -7.50 15.61 23.15
CA SER A 271 -8.76 16.22 22.73
C SER A 271 -9.26 15.60 21.42
N LEU A 272 -10.57 15.37 21.35
CA LEU A 272 -11.31 14.95 20.17
C LEU A 272 -12.24 16.06 19.76
N LYS A 273 -12.02 16.69 18.61
CA LYS A 273 -12.79 17.85 18.15
C LYS A 273 -13.37 17.58 16.77
N THR A 274 -14.60 18.02 16.52
CA THR A 274 -15.14 18.09 15.16
C THR A 274 -15.41 19.52 14.75
N SER A 275 -15.22 19.77 13.48
CA SER A 275 -15.57 21.07 12.85
C SER A 275 -15.97 20.85 11.41
N SER A 276 -16.68 21.81 10.83
CA SER A 276 -17.02 21.81 9.42
C SER A 276 -16.47 23.08 8.74
N THR A 277 -15.96 22.94 7.54
CA THR A 277 -15.42 24.04 6.75
C THR A 277 -15.89 23.86 5.30
N GLY A 278 -16.87 24.66 4.86
CA GLY A 278 -17.44 24.56 3.52
C GLY A 278 -18.09 23.19 3.28
N ASP A 279 -17.52 22.44 2.36
CA ASP A 279 -17.95 21.09 1.95
C ASP A 279 -17.19 19.95 2.67
N ARG A 280 -16.43 20.26 3.71
CA ARG A 280 -15.61 19.30 4.46
C ARG A 280 -16.01 19.21 5.93
N VAL A 281 -15.83 18.03 6.49
CA VAL A 281 -15.93 17.73 7.92
C VAL A 281 -14.57 17.28 8.40
N LEU A 282 -14.12 17.87 9.49
CA LEU A 282 -12.84 17.55 10.12
C LEU A 282 -13.09 16.89 11.49
N ILE A 283 -12.52 15.70 11.68
CA ILE A 283 -12.43 15.04 12.99
C ILE A 283 -10.96 15.12 13.40
N GLN A 284 -10.67 15.80 14.49
CA GLN A 284 -9.31 16.10 14.94
C GLN A 284 -9.05 15.48 16.32
N VAL A 285 -7.92 14.78 16.42
CA VAL A 285 -7.39 14.28 17.68
C VAL A 285 -6.06 14.99 17.93
N GLU A 286 -6.00 15.73 19.03
CA GLU A 286 -4.81 16.44 19.49
C GLU A 286 -4.25 15.75 20.73
N ASP A 287 -2.95 15.56 20.77
CA ASP A 287 -2.22 14.86 21.83
C ASP A 287 -1.03 15.65 22.34
N GLU A 288 -0.45 15.20 23.45
CA GLU A 288 0.74 15.77 24.09
C GLU A 288 1.97 14.86 23.96
N CYS A 289 2.21 14.29 22.75
CA CYS A 289 3.33 13.38 22.50
C CYS A 289 4.71 14.06 22.49
N GLY A 290 4.74 15.39 22.49
CA GLY A 290 5.99 16.19 22.41
C GLY A 290 6.45 16.47 20.99
N GLY A 291 5.71 16.02 19.98
CA GLY A 291 6.00 16.22 18.56
C GLY A 291 6.66 15.01 17.89
N LEU A 292 6.79 15.09 16.58
CA LEU A 292 7.37 14.05 15.73
C LEU A 292 8.84 14.34 15.43
N PRO A 293 9.67 13.33 15.19
CA PRO A 293 10.99 13.55 14.63
C PRO A 293 10.91 14.24 13.25
N PRO A 294 11.81 15.17 12.92
CA PRO A 294 11.77 15.92 11.66
C PRO A 294 11.66 15.04 10.41
N GLY A 295 10.79 15.45 9.47
CA GLY A 295 10.63 14.80 8.17
C GLY A 295 9.84 13.49 8.16
N LYS A 296 9.15 13.13 9.25
CA LYS A 296 8.58 11.79 9.42
C LYS A 296 7.05 11.69 9.43
N ALA A 297 6.33 12.78 9.19
CA ALA A 297 4.87 12.79 9.22
C ALA A 297 4.23 11.78 8.22
N GLU A 298 4.70 11.76 6.98
CA GLU A 298 4.18 10.84 5.95
C GLU A 298 4.58 9.37 6.20
N GLU A 299 5.70 9.13 6.85
CA GLU A 299 6.15 7.77 7.14
C GLU A 299 5.29 7.06 8.19
N LEU A 300 4.56 7.81 9.06
CA LEU A 300 3.66 7.23 10.06
C LEU A 300 2.52 6.40 9.45
N PHE A 301 2.15 6.69 8.21
CA PHE A 301 1.08 5.99 7.50
C PHE A 301 1.58 4.81 6.66
N ARG A 302 2.90 4.51 6.70
CA ARG A 302 3.45 3.32 6.05
C ARG A 302 3.15 2.07 6.86
N ARG A 303 2.83 0.99 6.18
CA ARG A 303 2.54 -0.30 6.82
C ARG A 303 3.79 -0.85 7.52
N PHE A 304 3.60 -1.45 8.70
CA PHE A 304 4.64 -2.08 9.53
C PHE A 304 5.72 -1.13 10.08
N GLU A 305 5.56 0.17 9.99
CA GLU A 305 6.45 1.08 10.68
C GLU A 305 6.05 1.21 12.16
N GLN A 306 6.95 0.77 13.02
CA GLN A 306 6.84 0.94 14.47
C GLN A 306 7.96 1.83 14.96
N ARG A 307 7.63 2.82 15.78
CA ARG A 307 8.61 3.77 16.31
C ARG A 307 8.48 3.92 17.81
N GLY A 308 9.63 4.08 18.47
CA GLY A 308 9.74 4.22 19.92
C GLY A 308 10.18 2.93 20.60
N HIS A 309 10.40 3.01 21.91
CA HIS A 309 10.78 1.88 22.77
C HIS A 309 9.63 0.89 22.97
N ASP A 310 8.40 1.34 22.79
CA ASP A 310 7.20 0.49 22.90
C ASP A 310 6.78 -0.02 21.52
N ARG A 311 7.24 -1.23 21.19
CA ARG A 311 6.90 -1.97 19.97
C ARG A 311 5.60 -2.78 20.12
N THR A 312 4.63 -2.29 20.87
CA THR A 312 3.32 -2.95 20.99
C THR A 312 2.43 -2.59 19.79
N GLY A 313 2.03 -3.59 19.01
CA GLY A 313 1.14 -3.46 17.85
C GLY A 313 1.85 -3.83 16.53
N LEU A 314 1.08 -4.11 15.48
CA LEU A 314 1.59 -4.51 14.14
C LEU A 314 2.06 -3.34 13.26
N GLY A 315 1.93 -2.08 13.69
CA GLY A 315 2.19 -0.92 12.83
C GLY A 315 1.20 -0.78 11.67
N LEU A 316 0.02 -1.37 11.79
CA LEU A 316 -1.01 -1.37 10.74
C LEU A 316 -2.12 -0.33 10.98
N GLY A 317 -2.35 0.11 12.21
CA GLY A 317 -3.50 0.93 12.57
C GLY A 317 -3.63 2.19 11.71
N LEU A 318 -2.61 3.04 11.65
CA LEU A 318 -2.65 4.27 10.86
C LEU A 318 -2.73 4.02 9.35
N SER A 319 -2.11 2.96 8.84
CA SER A 319 -2.21 2.61 7.41
C SER A 319 -3.61 2.12 7.04
N ILE A 320 -4.27 1.35 7.92
CA ILE A 320 -5.67 0.94 7.78
C ILE A 320 -6.58 2.17 7.87
N SER A 321 -6.36 3.04 8.85
CA SER A 321 -7.11 4.30 8.99
C SER A 321 -7.04 5.14 7.72
N ARG A 322 -5.85 5.30 7.13
CA ARG A 322 -5.67 6.03 5.87
C ARG A 322 -6.47 5.39 4.75
N THR A 323 -6.33 4.08 4.54
CA THR A 323 -7.06 3.37 3.48
C THR A 323 -8.58 3.44 3.67
N SER A 324 -9.07 3.35 4.92
CA SER A 324 -10.49 3.46 5.24
C SER A 324 -11.05 4.84 4.91
N VAL A 325 -10.36 5.89 5.34
CA VAL A 325 -10.76 7.29 5.11
C VAL A 325 -10.69 7.65 3.63
N GLU A 326 -9.63 7.23 2.91
CA GLU A 326 -9.49 7.45 1.47
C GLU A 326 -10.58 6.72 0.67
N ALA A 327 -11.00 5.55 1.12
CA ALA A 327 -12.11 4.82 0.52
C ALA A 327 -13.44 5.60 0.63
N ASP A 328 -13.64 6.43 1.64
CA ASP A 328 -14.81 7.30 1.81
C ASP A 328 -14.62 8.70 1.17
N GLY A 329 -13.62 8.87 0.30
CA GLY A 329 -13.31 10.13 -0.38
C GLY A 329 -12.68 11.20 0.51
N GLY A 330 -12.17 10.77 1.66
CA GLY A 330 -11.50 11.62 2.63
C GLY A 330 -9.98 11.54 2.58
N HIS A 331 -9.35 12.22 3.53
CA HIS A 331 -7.91 12.18 3.75
C HIS A 331 -7.60 12.17 5.25
N ILE A 332 -6.50 11.51 5.63
CA ILE A 332 -5.94 11.61 6.97
C ILE A 332 -4.58 12.27 6.92
N ARG A 333 -4.34 13.22 7.79
CA ARG A 333 -3.09 13.95 7.89
C ARG A 333 -2.67 14.15 9.34
N VAL A 334 -1.39 14.38 9.57
CA VAL A 334 -0.85 14.75 10.88
C VAL A 334 -0.12 16.07 10.77
N GLN A 335 -0.37 16.94 11.73
CA GLN A 335 0.39 18.17 11.93
C GLN A 335 1.26 17.99 13.17
N ASP A 336 2.55 18.17 13.00
CA ASP A 336 3.52 18.17 14.09
C ASP A 336 3.51 19.52 14.79
N LEU A 337 3.46 19.51 16.13
CA LEU A 337 3.61 20.67 17.01
C LEU A 337 4.84 20.45 17.89
N PRO A 338 6.05 20.80 17.40
CA PRO A 338 7.31 20.48 18.08
C PRO A 338 7.33 20.94 19.54
N GLY A 339 7.69 20.03 20.44
CA GLY A 339 7.73 20.27 21.87
C GLY A 339 6.37 20.22 22.59
N THR A 340 5.26 20.17 21.86
CA THR A 340 3.90 20.13 22.40
C THR A 340 3.24 18.76 22.14
N GLY A 341 3.02 18.42 20.87
CA GLY A 341 2.31 17.19 20.51
C GLY A 341 2.03 17.09 19.01
N CYS A 342 0.95 16.40 18.67
CA CYS A 342 0.51 16.21 17.31
C CYS A 342 -1.00 16.44 17.16
N VAL A 343 -1.42 16.87 15.97
CA VAL A 343 -2.84 16.94 15.61
C VAL A 343 -3.07 16.01 14.41
N PHE A 344 -3.78 14.92 14.65
CA PHE A 344 -4.29 14.06 13.58
C PHE A 344 -5.63 14.59 13.11
N THR A 345 -5.79 14.75 11.80
CA THR A 345 -7.03 15.25 11.19
C THR A 345 -7.53 14.23 10.17
N ILE A 346 -8.72 13.70 10.40
CA ILE A 346 -9.53 12.96 9.43
C ILE A 346 -10.45 14.00 8.76
N ASP A 347 -10.36 14.08 7.44
CA ASP A 347 -11.03 15.08 6.61
C ASP A 347 -11.94 14.34 5.63
N LEU A 348 -13.26 14.52 5.73
CA LEU A 348 -14.29 13.82 4.95
C LEU A 348 -15.18 14.79 4.18
N PRO A 349 -15.75 14.40 3.01
CA PRO A 349 -16.75 15.19 2.32
C PRO A 349 -18.01 15.35 3.17
N ARG A 350 -18.48 16.61 3.32
CA ARG A 350 -19.74 16.92 3.98
C ARG A 350 -20.90 16.60 3.07
N LEU A 351 -21.91 15.92 3.58
CA LEU A 351 -23.17 15.79 2.85
C LEU A 351 -23.98 17.09 2.92
N PRO A 352 -24.73 17.41 1.85
CA PRO A 352 -25.65 18.52 1.90
C PRO A 352 -26.67 18.31 3.02
N PRO A 353 -27.14 19.40 3.66
CA PRO A 353 -28.21 19.33 4.65
C PRO A 353 -29.44 18.61 4.08
N ARG A 354 -30.23 17.98 4.95
CA ARG A 354 -31.50 17.34 4.54
C ARG A 354 -32.51 18.35 4.10
#